data_cb9030723da79c2c1c78228f5e76ec15
#
_entry.id   cb9030723da79c2c1c78228f5e76ec15
#
_cell.length_a   1.000
_cell.length_b   1.000
_cell.length_c   1.000
_cell.angle_alpha   90.00
_cell.angle_beta   90.00
_cell.angle_gamma   90.00
#
_symmetry.space_group_name_H-M   'P 1'
#
loop_
_entity.id
_entity.type
_entity.pdbx_description
1 polymer ?
#
loop_
_entity_poly.entity_id
_entity_poly.type
_entity_poly.pdbx_seq_one_letter_code
_entity_poly.pdbx_strand_id
1 'polypeptide(L)'
;NLNDIFNLNNPDIFFDSAILSALISSCCFVYISLGKEGNARLQIIEGSEATGVIDPITGLLKVGYAVLDRDEFGKAKTEVVFLPESTKYYQEGKLYSSVPNPANIPLLVPIIYRPDAKRPFGRSRITRAGMYFQAHAKRTLERADITAEFYSFPQKYVVGLSQDAEPMDKWKATISSMLQFTKDDEGDSPKLGQFTQPSMSPFTEQLRTLASGFAGETGLTLDDLGFITDNPSSAEAIKASHETLRTTARKAQRCSGSGFLNVGYVARCLEDKYPFRRDQFTKSKANWYPVFEPDVTTLSGIGDAAIKINQAIPGYFGKDNLSNLTGFDASKNPPIVVEEGGEDGRYSS
;
A
#
# COMPACT_ATOMS: atom_id res chain seq x y z
N ASN A 1 10.00 2.95 -27.27
CA ASN A 1 9.30 2.06 -26.35
C ASN A 1 8.91 2.84 -25.10
N LEU A 2 7.66 2.64 -24.58
CA LEU A 2 7.25 3.32 -23.34
C LEU A 2 8.08 2.88 -22.12
N ASN A 3 8.57 1.66 -22.11
CA ASN A 3 9.41 1.15 -21.03
C ASN A 3 10.72 1.93 -20.87
N ASP A 4 11.28 2.43 -21.98
CA ASP A 4 12.53 3.17 -21.94
C ASP A 4 12.39 4.47 -21.13
N ILE A 5 11.21 5.13 -21.23
CA ILE A 5 10.89 6.33 -20.46
C ILE A 5 10.89 6.03 -18.96
N PHE A 6 10.24 4.94 -18.53
CA PHE A 6 10.21 4.57 -17.12
C PHE A 6 11.57 4.11 -16.62
N ASN A 7 12.32 3.33 -17.41
CA ASN A 7 13.65 2.84 -17.04
C ASN A 7 14.65 3.97 -16.79
N LEU A 8 14.53 5.09 -17.50
CA LEU A 8 15.35 6.29 -17.28
C LEU A 8 14.95 7.09 -16.02
N ASN A 9 13.81 6.81 -15.41
CA ASN A 9 13.26 7.56 -14.28
C ASN A 9 13.19 6.75 -12.98
N ASN A 10 14.13 5.81 -12.75
CA ASN A 10 14.21 4.98 -11.56
C ASN A 10 12.88 4.26 -11.26
N PRO A 11 12.50 3.27 -12.09
CA PRO A 11 11.16 2.72 -12.14
C PRO A 11 10.66 2.17 -10.81
N ASP A 12 11.51 1.48 -10.05
CA ASP A 12 11.11 0.83 -8.80
C ASP A 12 10.60 1.86 -7.78
N ILE A 13 11.40 2.92 -7.54
CA ILE A 13 11.00 3.99 -6.61
C ILE A 13 9.82 4.79 -7.17
N PHE A 14 9.80 5.04 -8.48
CA PHE A 14 8.75 5.82 -9.12
C PHE A 14 7.39 5.12 -8.99
N PHE A 15 7.29 3.84 -9.33
CA PHE A 15 6.03 3.11 -9.26
C PHE A 15 5.54 2.95 -7.83
N ASP A 16 6.42 2.56 -6.90
CA ASP A 16 6.07 2.38 -5.49
C ASP A 16 5.59 3.69 -4.85
N SER A 17 6.33 4.78 -5.06
CA SER A 17 5.97 6.08 -4.51
C SER A 17 4.65 6.61 -5.07
N ALA A 18 4.40 6.44 -6.38
CA ALA A 18 3.15 6.87 -7.01
C ALA A 18 1.95 6.07 -6.50
N ILE A 19 2.09 4.74 -6.38
CA ILE A 19 1.03 3.86 -5.89
C ILE A 19 0.74 4.17 -4.42
N LEU A 20 1.78 4.27 -3.57
CA LEU A 20 1.63 4.58 -2.15
C LEU A 20 0.91 5.92 -1.95
N SER A 21 1.34 6.98 -2.64
CA SER A 21 0.71 8.29 -2.56
C SER A 21 -0.76 8.23 -3.01
N ALA A 22 -1.08 7.54 -4.09
CA ALA A 22 -2.45 7.37 -4.55
C ALA A 22 -3.31 6.56 -3.57
N LEU A 23 -2.76 5.57 -2.89
CA LEU A 23 -3.46 4.80 -1.84
C LEU A 23 -3.79 5.66 -0.62
N ILE A 24 -2.86 6.53 -0.21
CA ILE A 24 -3.03 7.42 0.94
C ILE A 24 -3.99 8.56 0.61
N SER A 25 -3.72 9.31 -0.47
CA SER A 25 -4.40 10.58 -0.78
C SER A 25 -5.53 10.46 -1.80
N SER A 26 -5.89 9.25 -2.23
CA SER A 26 -6.82 8.93 -3.33
C SER A 26 -6.24 9.09 -4.74
N CYS A 27 -5.38 10.04 -4.97
CA CYS A 27 -4.65 10.24 -6.21
C CYS A 27 -3.28 10.86 -5.92
N CYS A 28 -2.36 10.68 -6.83
CA CYS A 28 -1.17 11.50 -6.99
C CYS A 28 -1.08 11.98 -8.43
N PHE A 29 -0.16 12.88 -8.69
CA PHE A 29 0.03 13.43 -10.03
C PHE A 29 1.47 13.21 -10.46
N VAL A 30 1.65 12.96 -11.74
CA VAL A 30 2.97 12.88 -12.36
C VAL A 30 3.15 14.11 -13.22
N TYR A 31 4.09 14.96 -12.85
CA TYR A 31 4.55 16.08 -13.65
C TYR A 31 5.62 15.59 -14.63
N ILE A 32 5.44 15.90 -15.89
CA ILE A 32 6.31 15.47 -16.99
C ILE A 32 7.06 16.68 -17.52
N SER A 33 8.38 16.62 -17.54
CA SER A 33 9.24 17.68 -18.07
C SER A 33 10.32 17.09 -18.97
N LEU A 34 11.01 17.90 -19.77
CA LEU A 34 12.17 17.48 -20.55
C LEU A 34 13.45 17.71 -19.76
N GLY A 35 14.31 16.72 -19.73
CA GLY A 35 15.69 16.84 -19.28
C GLY A 35 16.57 17.57 -20.29
N LYS A 36 17.81 17.85 -19.91
CA LYS A 36 18.79 18.52 -20.78
C LYS A 36 19.09 17.75 -22.07
N GLU A 37 18.98 16.43 -22.02
CA GLU A 37 19.21 15.51 -23.14
C GLU A 37 17.96 15.28 -24.01
N GLY A 38 16.84 15.93 -23.71
CA GLY A 38 15.56 15.77 -24.41
C GLY A 38 14.70 14.60 -23.97
N ASN A 39 15.16 13.79 -23.00
CA ASN A 39 14.39 12.69 -22.44
C ASN A 39 13.34 13.18 -21.44
N ALA A 40 12.19 12.51 -21.36
CA ALA A 40 11.17 12.83 -20.39
C ALA A 40 11.62 12.52 -18.96
N ARG A 41 11.38 13.47 -18.05
CA ARG A 41 11.59 13.36 -16.61
C ARG A 41 10.24 13.30 -15.91
N LEU A 42 10.08 12.33 -15.03
CA LEU A 42 8.84 12.07 -14.31
C LEU A 42 9.04 12.46 -12.84
N GLN A 43 8.23 13.39 -12.35
CA GLN A 43 8.22 13.81 -10.96
C GLN A 43 6.84 13.54 -10.35
N ILE A 44 6.81 12.86 -9.22
CA ILE A 44 5.58 12.61 -8.47
C ILE A 44 5.25 13.83 -7.62
N ILE A 45 4.00 14.24 -7.66
CA ILE A 45 3.42 15.30 -6.83
C ILE A 45 2.27 14.70 -6.04
N GLU A 46 2.24 14.91 -4.74
CA GLU A 46 1.17 14.40 -3.89
C GLU A 46 -0.20 15.00 -4.24
N GLY A 47 -1.25 14.24 -3.94
CA GLY A 47 -2.62 14.67 -4.20
C GLY A 47 -3.06 15.94 -3.45
N SER A 48 -2.37 16.30 -2.37
CA SER A 48 -2.54 17.54 -1.61
C SER A 48 -1.96 18.77 -2.30
N GLU A 49 -0.96 18.57 -3.17
CA GLU A 49 -0.20 19.64 -3.80
C GLU A 49 -0.60 19.90 -5.27
N ALA A 50 -1.51 19.10 -5.82
CA ALA A 50 -1.94 19.27 -7.19
C ALA A 50 -3.43 19.01 -7.36
N THR A 51 -4.02 19.61 -8.40
CA THR A 51 -5.43 19.43 -8.78
C THR A 51 -5.61 19.71 -10.26
N GLY A 52 -6.83 19.55 -10.75
CA GLY A 52 -7.14 19.87 -12.15
C GLY A 52 -8.56 19.53 -12.54
N VAL A 53 -8.87 19.75 -13.80
CA VAL A 53 -10.13 19.38 -14.41
C VAL A 53 -9.91 18.13 -15.24
N ILE A 54 -10.43 17.00 -14.76
CA ILE A 54 -10.28 15.70 -15.43
C ILE A 54 -11.27 15.56 -16.60
N ASP A 55 -10.82 14.97 -17.70
CA ASP A 55 -11.70 14.48 -18.74
C ASP A 55 -12.14 13.05 -18.37
N PRO A 56 -13.44 12.83 -18.12
CA PRO A 56 -13.93 11.53 -17.67
C PRO A 56 -13.78 10.40 -18.71
N ILE A 57 -13.58 10.73 -19.99
CA ILE A 57 -13.44 9.74 -21.07
C ILE A 57 -11.99 9.26 -21.16
N THR A 58 -11.04 10.17 -21.16
CA THR A 58 -9.62 9.86 -21.34
C THR A 58 -8.86 9.63 -20.03
N GLY A 59 -9.36 10.16 -18.91
CA GLY A 59 -8.68 10.19 -17.63
C GLY A 59 -7.50 11.15 -17.58
N LEU A 60 -7.29 11.96 -18.62
CA LEU A 60 -6.30 13.04 -18.66
C LEU A 60 -6.89 14.33 -18.11
N LEU A 61 -6.03 15.27 -17.77
CA LEU A 61 -6.48 16.60 -17.37
C LEU A 61 -6.73 17.49 -18.59
N LYS A 62 -7.78 18.30 -18.53
CA LYS A 62 -8.01 19.44 -19.45
C LYS A 62 -7.17 20.64 -19.05
N VAL A 63 -7.03 20.84 -17.75
CA VAL A 63 -6.19 21.87 -17.11
C VAL A 63 -5.68 21.28 -15.82
N GLY A 64 -4.42 21.50 -15.50
CA GLY A 64 -3.80 21.09 -14.25
C GLY A 64 -3.21 22.28 -13.49
N TYR A 65 -3.11 22.12 -12.18
CA TYR A 65 -2.44 23.05 -11.28
C TYR A 65 -1.63 22.25 -10.26
N ALA A 66 -0.44 22.70 -9.94
CA ALA A 66 0.39 22.10 -8.90
C ALA A 66 1.23 23.16 -8.17
N VAL A 67 1.47 22.91 -6.88
CA VAL A 67 2.46 23.63 -6.07
C VAL A 67 3.73 22.79 -6.08
N LEU A 68 4.83 23.36 -6.57
CA LEU A 68 6.12 22.66 -6.63
C LEU A 68 7.02 22.96 -5.44
N ASP A 69 6.83 24.14 -4.82
CA ASP A 69 7.66 24.56 -3.69
C ASP A 69 6.84 25.45 -2.75
N ARG A 70 7.12 25.32 -1.44
CA ARG A 70 6.51 26.14 -0.39
C ARG A 70 7.58 26.84 0.43
N ASP A 71 7.23 27.97 1.01
CA ASP A 71 8.07 28.66 1.96
C ASP A 71 8.04 28.00 3.35
N GLU A 72 8.86 28.51 4.29
CA GLU A 72 8.94 28.02 5.68
C GLU A 72 7.59 28.11 6.44
N PHE A 73 6.66 28.92 5.96
CA PHE A 73 5.32 29.11 6.53
C PHE A 73 4.25 28.27 5.83
N GLY A 74 4.65 27.42 4.88
CA GLY A 74 3.72 26.57 4.12
C GLY A 74 2.97 27.27 3.00
N LYS A 75 3.29 28.54 2.68
CA LYS A 75 2.69 29.29 1.57
C LYS A 75 3.32 28.84 0.25
N ALA A 76 2.52 28.76 -0.80
CA ALA A 76 3.01 28.41 -2.14
C ALA A 76 4.03 29.45 -2.63
N LYS A 77 5.26 28.99 -2.91
CA LYS A 77 6.34 29.79 -3.45
C LYS A 77 6.44 29.65 -4.97
N THR A 78 6.35 28.40 -5.46
CA THR A 78 6.37 28.09 -6.88
C THR A 78 5.12 27.30 -7.24
N GLU A 79 4.31 27.89 -8.14
CA GLU A 79 3.06 27.31 -8.62
C GLU A 79 3.12 27.12 -10.13
N VAL A 80 2.48 26.07 -10.61
CA VAL A 80 2.46 25.76 -12.06
C VAL A 80 1.04 25.50 -12.53
N VAL A 81 0.66 26.13 -13.64
CA VAL A 81 -0.59 25.88 -14.35
C VAL A 81 -0.27 25.17 -15.66
N PHE A 82 -0.83 23.98 -15.81
CA PHE A 82 -0.66 23.13 -16.99
C PHE A 82 -1.86 23.31 -17.92
N LEU A 83 -1.60 23.91 -19.07
CA LEU A 83 -2.56 24.06 -20.15
C LEU A 83 -2.17 23.14 -21.30
N PRO A 84 -3.08 22.79 -22.24
CA PRO A 84 -2.72 22.00 -23.42
C PRO A 84 -1.58 22.64 -24.23
N GLU A 85 -1.65 23.92 -24.46
CA GLU A 85 -0.72 24.65 -25.35
C GLU A 85 0.53 25.18 -24.65
N SER A 86 0.50 25.32 -23.29
CA SER A 86 1.62 25.92 -22.52
C SER A 86 1.60 25.51 -21.07
N THR A 87 2.78 25.48 -20.45
CA THR A 87 2.96 25.36 -19.01
C THR A 87 3.42 26.70 -18.46
N LYS A 88 2.67 27.26 -17.50
CA LYS A 88 2.92 28.58 -16.91
C LYS A 88 3.39 28.44 -15.48
N TYR A 89 4.55 29.02 -15.19
CA TYR A 89 5.16 29.01 -13.86
C TYR A 89 4.95 30.37 -13.19
N TYR A 90 4.49 30.32 -11.97
CA TYR A 90 4.27 31.48 -11.11
C TYR A 90 5.23 31.40 -9.91
N GLN A 91 5.80 32.54 -9.55
CA GLN A 91 6.60 32.68 -8.34
C GLN A 91 5.97 33.78 -7.49
N GLU A 92 5.60 33.41 -6.24
CA GLU A 92 4.90 34.34 -5.33
C GLU A 92 3.66 35.00 -5.97
N GLY A 93 2.91 34.26 -6.77
CA GLY A 93 1.69 34.70 -7.46
C GLY A 93 1.94 35.54 -8.72
N LYS A 94 3.19 35.76 -9.13
CA LYS A 94 3.54 36.50 -10.38
C LYS A 94 4.00 35.54 -11.45
N LEU A 95 3.52 35.71 -12.68
CA LEU A 95 3.96 34.92 -13.82
C LEU A 95 5.48 35.13 -14.04
N TYR A 96 6.23 34.03 -13.82
CA TYR A 96 7.69 34.02 -13.98
C TYR A 96 8.10 33.52 -15.36
N SER A 97 7.46 32.46 -15.87
CA SER A 97 7.80 31.85 -17.15
C SER A 97 6.59 31.21 -17.80
N SER A 98 6.58 31.15 -19.13
CA SER A 98 5.59 30.41 -19.91
C SER A 98 6.31 29.62 -20.99
N VAL A 99 6.19 28.28 -20.92
CA VAL A 99 6.86 27.36 -21.83
C VAL A 99 5.81 26.75 -22.78
N PRO A 100 5.98 26.83 -24.10
CA PRO A 100 5.10 26.16 -25.05
C PRO A 100 5.11 24.65 -24.83
N ASN A 101 3.94 24.04 -25.00
CA ASN A 101 3.80 22.60 -24.83
C ASN A 101 3.51 21.92 -26.19
N PRO A 102 4.51 21.28 -26.82
CA PRO A 102 4.35 20.64 -28.12
C PRO A 102 3.49 19.36 -28.08
N ALA A 103 3.26 18.79 -26.90
CA ALA A 103 2.41 17.61 -26.74
C ALA A 103 0.91 17.94 -26.91
N ASN A 104 0.53 19.21 -26.78
CA ASN A 104 -0.86 19.71 -26.80
C ASN A 104 -1.79 18.99 -25.79
N ILE A 105 -1.22 18.53 -24.68
CA ILE A 105 -1.89 17.83 -23.56
C ILE A 105 -1.23 18.36 -22.28
N PRO A 106 -1.99 18.70 -21.22
CA PRO A 106 -1.39 19.13 -19.95
C PRO A 106 -0.34 18.13 -19.44
N LEU A 107 0.85 18.63 -19.10
CA LEU A 107 2.00 17.82 -18.67
C LEU A 107 1.89 17.39 -17.20
N LEU A 108 0.69 17.26 -16.70
CA LEU A 108 0.35 16.76 -15.37
C LEU A 108 -0.66 15.62 -15.54
N VAL A 109 -0.29 14.41 -15.15
CA VAL A 109 -1.10 13.20 -15.33
C VAL A 109 -1.49 12.62 -13.99
N PRO A 110 -2.79 12.41 -13.70
CA PRO A 110 -3.24 11.85 -12.45
C PRO A 110 -3.12 10.32 -12.44
N ILE A 111 -2.61 9.77 -11.35
CA ILE A 111 -2.69 8.35 -10.98
C ILE A 111 -3.76 8.24 -9.90
N ILE A 112 -4.84 7.55 -10.18
CA ILE A 112 -6.05 7.60 -9.36
C ILE A 112 -6.38 6.22 -8.80
N TYR A 113 -6.68 6.17 -7.50
CA TYR A 113 -7.14 4.96 -6.83
C TYR A 113 -8.65 4.99 -6.62
N ARG A 114 -9.37 3.96 -7.10
CA ARG A 114 -10.82 3.77 -6.97
C ARG A 114 -11.66 4.99 -7.43
N PRO A 115 -11.49 5.47 -8.67
CA PRO A 115 -12.38 6.51 -9.20
C PRO A 115 -13.81 6.00 -9.32
N ASP A 116 -14.78 6.89 -9.15
CA ASP A 116 -16.18 6.66 -9.46
C ASP A 116 -16.78 7.89 -10.19
N ALA A 117 -18.00 7.76 -10.72
CA ALA A 117 -18.64 8.81 -11.50
C ALA A 117 -18.85 10.13 -10.70
N LYS A 118 -19.02 10.04 -9.37
CA LYS A 118 -19.18 11.20 -8.48
C LYS A 118 -17.84 11.76 -8.02
N ARG A 119 -16.81 10.91 -7.95
CA ARG A 119 -15.47 11.23 -7.42
C ARG A 119 -14.41 10.83 -8.44
N PRO A 120 -14.19 11.64 -9.45
CA PRO A 120 -13.24 11.32 -10.53
C PRO A 120 -11.80 11.18 -10.04
N PHE A 121 -11.41 11.87 -8.94
CA PHE A 121 -10.11 11.72 -8.29
C PHE A 121 -10.05 10.59 -7.24
N GLY A 122 -11.06 9.71 -7.22
CA GLY A 122 -11.02 8.49 -6.44
C GLY A 122 -11.30 8.63 -4.95
N ARG A 123 -10.83 7.64 -4.19
CA ARG A 123 -10.96 7.56 -2.73
C ARG A 123 -9.70 6.96 -2.13
N SER A 124 -9.31 7.48 -0.98
CA SER A 124 -8.22 6.90 -0.19
C SER A 124 -8.48 5.44 0.21
N ARG A 125 -7.43 4.67 0.34
CA ARG A 125 -7.44 3.34 0.95
C ARG A 125 -7.69 3.43 2.46
N ILE A 126 -7.30 4.53 3.10
CA ILE A 126 -7.53 4.81 4.50
C ILE A 126 -8.99 5.23 4.67
N THR A 127 -9.83 4.31 5.15
CA THR A 127 -11.26 4.55 5.34
C THR A 127 -11.55 5.13 6.73
N ARG A 128 -12.69 5.80 6.87
CA ARG A 128 -13.14 6.28 8.20
C ARG A 128 -13.34 5.14 9.18
N ALA A 129 -13.83 3.98 8.72
CA ALA A 129 -14.00 2.80 9.55
C ALA A 129 -12.63 2.25 10.01
N GLY A 130 -11.63 2.18 9.12
CA GLY A 130 -10.27 1.79 9.48
C GLY A 130 -9.67 2.72 10.55
N MET A 131 -9.81 4.04 10.39
CA MET A 131 -9.37 5.04 11.38
C MET A 131 -10.10 4.87 12.72
N TYR A 132 -11.40 4.57 12.70
CA TYR A 132 -12.18 4.31 13.92
C TYR A 132 -11.63 3.11 14.68
N PHE A 133 -11.43 1.97 14.02
CA PHE A 133 -10.87 0.77 14.66
C PHE A 133 -9.47 1.02 15.23
N GLN A 134 -8.61 1.70 14.47
CA GLN A 134 -7.25 2.06 14.92
C GLN A 134 -7.29 2.97 16.15
N ALA A 135 -8.14 4.00 16.18
CA ALA A 135 -8.27 4.89 17.32
C ALA A 135 -8.79 4.18 18.57
N HIS A 136 -9.71 3.23 18.40
CA HIS A 136 -10.21 2.40 19.50
C HIS A 136 -9.16 1.41 20.01
N ALA A 137 -8.39 0.78 19.12
CA ALA A 137 -7.30 -0.12 19.51
C ALA A 137 -6.24 0.63 20.32
N LYS A 138 -5.86 1.85 19.90
CA LYS A 138 -4.95 2.71 20.67
C LYS A 138 -5.46 2.97 22.07
N ARG A 139 -6.72 3.38 22.24
CA ARG A 139 -7.32 3.62 23.56
C ARG A 139 -7.39 2.36 24.42
N THR A 140 -7.60 1.20 23.81
CA THR A 140 -7.62 -0.08 24.54
C THR A 140 -6.23 -0.42 25.07
N LEU A 141 -5.19 -0.21 24.25
CA LEU A 141 -3.79 -0.38 24.69
C LEU A 141 -3.43 0.59 25.82
N GLU A 142 -3.75 1.87 25.71
CA GLU A 142 -3.52 2.86 26.76
C GLU A 142 -4.18 2.46 28.10
N ARG A 143 -5.42 1.93 28.04
CA ARG A 143 -6.12 1.43 29.24
C ARG A 143 -5.48 0.15 29.78
N ALA A 144 -5.04 -0.73 28.90
CA ALA A 144 -4.34 -1.95 29.30
C ALA A 144 -3.04 -1.62 30.02
N ASP A 145 -2.26 -0.64 29.52
CA ASP A 145 -1.01 -0.20 30.15
C ASP A 145 -1.27 0.36 31.56
N ILE A 146 -2.26 1.26 31.72
CA ILE A 146 -2.66 1.78 33.03
C ILE A 146 -3.08 0.64 33.96
N THR A 147 -3.87 -0.32 33.47
CA THR A 147 -4.31 -1.46 34.28
C THR A 147 -3.15 -2.37 34.66
N ALA A 148 -2.15 -2.53 33.78
CA ALA A 148 -0.96 -3.33 34.03
C ALA A 148 -0.11 -2.76 35.17
N GLU A 149 -0.05 -1.42 35.35
CA GLU A 149 0.59 -0.78 36.47
C GLU A 149 -0.09 -1.18 37.78
N PHE A 150 -1.42 -1.09 37.85
CA PHE A 150 -2.18 -1.52 39.03
C PHE A 150 -2.11 -3.04 39.29
N TYR A 151 -2.06 -3.84 38.21
CA TYR A 151 -1.90 -5.28 38.29
C TYR A 151 -0.54 -5.66 38.90
N SER A 152 0.53 -4.97 38.49
CA SER A 152 1.90 -5.21 38.96
C SER A 152 2.10 -4.79 40.40
N PHE A 153 1.37 -3.75 40.85
CA PHE A 153 1.48 -3.19 42.21
C PHE A 153 0.10 -3.13 42.88
N PRO A 154 -0.50 -4.29 43.24
CA PRO A 154 -1.83 -4.30 43.85
C PRO A 154 -1.84 -3.53 45.16
N GLN A 155 -2.86 -2.67 45.32
CA GLN A 155 -3.03 -1.92 46.54
C GLN A 155 -3.40 -2.85 47.70
N LYS A 156 -2.69 -2.69 48.82
CA LYS A 156 -2.92 -3.39 50.07
C LYS A 156 -3.67 -2.48 51.02
N TYR A 157 -4.51 -3.04 51.85
CA TYR A 157 -5.22 -2.28 52.88
C TYR A 157 -5.13 -3.00 54.22
N VAL A 158 -5.22 -2.22 55.29
CA VAL A 158 -5.25 -2.71 56.68
C VAL A 158 -6.49 -2.13 57.34
N VAL A 159 -7.21 -2.93 58.06
CA VAL A 159 -8.38 -2.54 58.86
C VAL A 159 -8.16 -2.95 60.30
N GLY A 160 -8.49 -2.08 61.29
CA GLY A 160 -8.34 -2.36 62.70
C GLY A 160 -6.94 -2.02 63.23
N LEU A 161 -6.39 -0.87 62.83
CA LEU A 161 -5.20 -0.31 63.49
C LEU A 161 -5.60 0.52 64.71
N SER A 162 -4.76 0.51 65.74
CA SER A 162 -4.89 1.40 66.91
C SER A 162 -4.94 2.87 66.49
N GLN A 163 -5.64 3.72 67.24
CA GLN A 163 -5.72 5.17 66.99
C GLN A 163 -4.36 5.88 67.09
N ASP A 164 -3.42 5.31 67.83
CA ASP A 164 -2.06 5.83 68.00
C ASP A 164 -1.05 5.24 67.00
N ALA A 165 -1.52 4.45 66.03
CA ALA A 165 -0.63 3.88 65.02
C ALA A 165 -0.09 4.97 64.10
N GLU A 166 1.24 5.07 63.99
CA GLU A 166 1.89 6.01 63.09
C GLU A 166 1.47 5.72 61.64
N PRO A 167 1.21 6.78 60.81
CA PRO A 167 0.91 6.62 59.40
C PRO A 167 2.06 5.86 58.70
N MET A 168 1.74 4.76 58.06
CA MET A 168 2.73 3.94 57.38
C MET A 168 3.32 4.72 56.19
N ASP A 169 4.65 4.90 56.23
CA ASP A 169 5.37 5.54 55.14
C ASP A 169 5.15 4.74 53.83
N LYS A 170 4.69 5.44 52.79
CA LYS A 170 4.40 4.84 51.48
C LYS A 170 5.58 4.07 50.90
N TRP A 171 6.81 4.42 51.28
CA TRP A 171 8.03 3.74 50.84
C TRP A 171 8.31 2.42 51.56
N LYS A 172 7.83 2.26 52.81
CA LYS A 172 8.03 1.02 53.56
C LYS A 172 7.13 -0.12 53.16
N ALA A 173 6.06 0.17 52.41
CA ALA A 173 5.12 -0.82 51.86
C ALA A 173 5.53 -1.37 50.48
N THR A 174 6.82 -1.46 50.19
CA THR A 174 7.33 -2.01 48.92
C THR A 174 7.19 -3.53 48.86
N ILE A 175 7.27 -4.06 47.66
CA ILE A 175 7.01 -5.46 47.27
C ILE A 175 7.79 -6.49 48.14
N SER A 176 8.96 -6.10 48.65
CA SER A 176 9.87 -6.97 49.43
C SER A 176 9.92 -6.68 50.93
N SER A 177 9.15 -5.73 51.44
CA SER A 177 9.18 -5.41 52.87
C SER A 177 8.22 -6.29 53.66
N MET A 178 8.73 -6.84 54.79
CA MET A 178 7.93 -7.55 55.77
C MET A 178 7.17 -6.53 56.60
N LEU A 179 5.84 -6.49 56.48
CA LEU A 179 4.99 -5.58 57.25
C LEU A 179 4.69 -6.22 58.59
N GLN A 180 5.03 -5.50 59.71
CA GLN A 180 4.69 -5.89 61.07
C GLN A 180 3.62 -4.94 61.59
N PHE A 181 2.58 -5.50 62.20
CA PHE A 181 1.49 -4.75 62.79
C PHE A 181 1.31 -5.22 64.24
N THR A 182 1.05 -4.29 65.14
CA THR A 182 0.67 -4.57 66.53
C THR A 182 -0.84 -4.81 66.62
N LYS A 183 -1.26 -5.43 67.73
CA LYS A 183 -2.70 -5.57 68.04
C LYS A 183 -3.30 -4.19 68.29
N ASP A 184 -4.62 -4.06 68.09
CA ASP A 184 -5.36 -2.85 68.47
C ASP A 184 -5.52 -2.71 69.98
N ASP A 185 -6.17 -1.64 70.40
CA ASP A 185 -6.34 -1.32 71.88
C ASP A 185 -7.31 -2.33 72.57
N GLU A 186 -8.10 -3.09 71.80
CA GLU A 186 -9.01 -4.14 72.29
C GLU A 186 -8.35 -5.53 72.26
N GLY A 187 -7.14 -5.64 71.77
CA GLY A 187 -6.36 -6.88 71.67
C GLY A 187 -6.60 -7.71 70.40
N ASP A 188 -7.36 -7.18 69.43
CA ASP A 188 -7.62 -7.82 68.16
C ASP A 188 -6.46 -7.59 67.17
N SER A 189 -6.22 -8.58 66.32
CA SER A 189 -5.20 -8.48 65.26
C SER A 189 -5.74 -7.75 64.04
N PRO A 190 -4.99 -6.78 63.47
CA PRO A 190 -5.43 -6.07 62.26
C PRO A 190 -5.66 -7.03 61.12
N LYS A 191 -6.72 -6.78 60.34
CA LYS A 191 -7.02 -7.53 59.14
C LYS A 191 -6.32 -6.92 57.93
N LEU A 192 -5.43 -7.72 57.33
CA LEU A 192 -4.72 -7.38 56.12
C LEU A 192 -5.50 -7.86 54.93
N GLY A 193 -5.60 -7.02 53.90
CA GLY A 193 -6.23 -7.38 52.65
C GLY A 193 -5.48 -6.78 51.47
N GLN A 194 -5.77 -7.33 50.31
CA GLN A 194 -5.29 -6.84 49.05
C GLN A 194 -6.47 -6.73 48.11
N PHE A 195 -6.59 -5.65 47.35
CA PHE A 195 -7.60 -5.54 46.33
C PHE A 195 -7.36 -6.59 45.23
N THR A 196 -8.45 -7.16 44.74
CA THR A 196 -8.40 -8.18 43.68
C THR A 196 -7.74 -7.58 42.42
N GLN A 197 -6.76 -8.29 41.91
CA GLN A 197 -6.09 -7.87 40.69
C GLN A 197 -7.06 -7.94 39.51
N PRO A 198 -7.17 -6.87 38.68
CA PRO A 198 -7.99 -6.92 37.47
C PRO A 198 -7.39 -7.87 36.44
N SER A 199 -8.23 -8.62 35.72
CA SER A 199 -7.78 -9.45 34.62
C SER A 199 -7.39 -8.60 33.41
N MET A 200 -6.32 -8.98 32.70
CA MET A 200 -5.92 -8.37 31.43
C MET A 200 -6.63 -8.98 30.21
N SER A 201 -7.28 -10.13 30.38
CA SER A 201 -7.99 -10.86 29.32
C SER A 201 -9.02 -10.01 28.55
N PRO A 202 -9.87 -9.18 29.21
CA PRO A 202 -10.83 -8.34 28.48
C PRO A 202 -10.21 -7.38 27.47
N PHE A 203 -9.01 -6.86 27.74
CA PHE A 203 -8.31 -5.98 26.81
C PHE A 203 -7.83 -6.72 25.56
N THR A 204 -7.31 -7.94 25.74
CA THR A 204 -6.91 -8.81 24.60
C THR A 204 -8.10 -9.19 23.74
N GLU A 205 -9.22 -9.54 24.34
CA GLU A 205 -10.45 -9.87 23.62
C GLU A 205 -11.01 -8.66 22.86
N GLN A 206 -10.98 -7.48 23.50
CA GLN A 206 -11.39 -6.24 22.85
C GLN A 206 -10.48 -5.88 21.67
N LEU A 207 -9.16 -6.00 21.82
CA LEU A 207 -8.20 -5.78 20.73
C LEU A 207 -8.44 -6.76 19.58
N ARG A 208 -8.69 -8.03 19.86
CA ARG A 208 -9.02 -9.04 18.84
C ARG A 208 -10.30 -8.70 18.09
N THR A 209 -11.33 -8.23 18.80
CA THR A 209 -12.59 -7.77 18.17
C THR A 209 -12.37 -6.58 17.26
N LEU A 210 -11.59 -5.60 17.70
CA LEU A 210 -11.25 -4.41 16.91
C LEU A 210 -10.40 -4.78 15.68
N ALA A 211 -9.42 -5.67 15.85
CA ALA A 211 -8.62 -6.20 14.76
C ALA A 211 -9.47 -6.96 13.73
N SER A 212 -10.43 -7.76 14.18
CA SER A 212 -11.38 -8.45 13.30
C SER A 212 -12.23 -7.49 12.47
N GLY A 213 -12.73 -6.42 13.09
CA GLY A 213 -13.44 -5.35 12.38
C GLY A 213 -12.57 -4.61 11.37
N PHE A 214 -11.32 -4.30 11.75
CA PHE A 214 -10.34 -3.67 10.86
C PHE A 214 -9.98 -4.59 9.69
N ALA A 215 -9.74 -5.88 9.94
CA ALA A 215 -9.47 -6.89 8.92
C ALA A 215 -10.63 -6.98 7.90
N GLY A 216 -11.88 -7.05 8.39
CA GLY A 216 -13.08 -7.06 7.53
C GLY A 216 -13.20 -5.81 6.65
N GLU A 217 -12.89 -4.62 7.18
CA GLU A 217 -12.93 -3.36 6.42
C GLU A 217 -11.82 -3.28 5.38
N THR A 218 -10.63 -3.74 5.73
CA THR A 218 -9.44 -3.63 4.87
C THR A 218 -9.25 -4.80 3.92
N GLY A 219 -9.92 -5.92 4.15
CA GLY A 219 -9.71 -7.17 3.40
C GLY A 219 -8.42 -7.90 3.79
N LEU A 220 -7.82 -7.54 4.93
CA LEU A 220 -6.72 -8.26 5.56
C LEU A 220 -7.26 -9.44 6.38
N THR A 221 -6.38 -10.32 6.81
CA THR A 221 -6.69 -11.40 7.75
C THR A 221 -6.27 -11.01 9.18
N LEU A 222 -6.72 -11.74 10.18
CA LEU A 222 -6.23 -11.55 11.55
C LEU A 222 -4.75 -11.92 11.68
N ASP A 223 -4.28 -12.89 10.90
CA ASP A 223 -2.87 -13.29 10.86
C ASP A 223 -1.98 -12.16 10.33
N ASP A 224 -2.44 -11.40 9.32
CA ASP A 224 -1.74 -10.20 8.82
C ASP A 224 -1.61 -9.11 9.90
N LEU A 225 -2.50 -9.12 10.90
CA LEU A 225 -2.49 -8.18 12.03
C LEU A 225 -1.75 -8.72 13.26
N GLY A 226 -1.10 -9.88 13.14
CA GLY A 226 -0.31 -10.48 14.22
C GLY A 226 -1.11 -11.33 15.21
N PHE A 227 -2.39 -11.62 14.96
CA PHE A 227 -3.22 -12.52 15.77
C PHE A 227 -3.14 -13.95 15.21
N ILE A 228 -2.04 -14.61 15.48
CA ILE A 228 -1.76 -15.96 14.99
C ILE A 228 -2.68 -16.96 15.70
N THR A 229 -3.21 -17.93 14.96
CA THR A 229 -3.94 -19.08 15.51
C THR A 229 -2.98 -20.23 15.78
N ASP A 230 -3.21 -21.00 16.88
CA ASP A 230 -2.35 -22.10 17.28
C ASP A 230 -2.31 -23.27 16.27
N ASN A 231 -3.29 -23.34 15.37
CA ASN A 231 -3.35 -24.33 14.30
C ASN A 231 -2.93 -23.70 12.97
N PRO A 232 -1.81 -24.12 12.37
CA PRO A 232 -1.40 -23.64 11.05
C PRO A 232 -2.45 -24.04 10.00
N SER A 233 -2.92 -23.05 9.24
CA SER A 233 -3.84 -23.26 8.13
C SER A 233 -3.12 -23.94 6.96
N SER A 234 -3.85 -24.75 6.15
CA SER A 234 -3.28 -25.28 4.91
C SER A 234 -2.97 -24.14 3.91
N ALA A 235 -2.05 -24.40 2.99
CA ALA A 235 -1.69 -23.41 1.97
C ALA A 235 -2.91 -22.94 1.14
N GLU A 236 -3.86 -23.83 0.87
CA GLU A 236 -5.10 -23.50 0.18
C GLU A 236 -6.01 -22.60 1.04
N ALA A 237 -6.10 -22.88 2.34
CA ALA A 237 -6.88 -22.06 3.28
C ALA A 237 -6.29 -20.64 3.39
N ILE A 238 -4.97 -20.52 3.45
CA ILE A 238 -4.26 -19.21 3.43
C ILE A 238 -4.55 -18.46 2.12
N LYS A 239 -4.44 -19.10 0.97
CA LYS A 239 -4.77 -18.50 -0.33
C LYS A 239 -6.23 -18.05 -0.39
N ALA A 240 -7.16 -18.87 0.12
CA ALA A 240 -8.59 -18.56 0.16
C ALA A 240 -8.89 -17.35 1.09
N SER A 241 -8.24 -17.27 2.25
CA SER A 241 -8.42 -16.15 3.19
C SER A 241 -7.98 -14.79 2.60
N HIS A 242 -6.99 -14.77 1.71
CA HIS A 242 -6.50 -13.56 1.05
C HIS A 242 -7.23 -13.20 -0.26
N GLU A 243 -8.33 -13.89 -0.64
CA GLU A 243 -9.03 -13.62 -1.91
C GLU A 243 -9.59 -12.19 -2.01
N THR A 244 -10.07 -11.64 -0.89
CA THR A 244 -10.55 -10.25 -0.82
C THR A 244 -9.42 -9.25 -1.08
N LEU A 245 -8.27 -9.47 -0.46
CA LEU A 245 -7.06 -8.66 -0.67
C LEU A 245 -6.60 -8.76 -2.13
N ARG A 246 -6.56 -9.97 -2.70
CA ARG A 246 -6.22 -10.23 -4.11
C ARG A 246 -7.13 -9.46 -5.08
N THR A 247 -8.42 -9.50 -4.84
CA THR A 247 -9.41 -8.77 -5.67
C THR A 247 -9.20 -7.26 -5.56
N THR A 248 -8.89 -6.75 -4.37
CA THR A 248 -8.60 -5.34 -4.14
C THR A 248 -7.31 -4.92 -4.84
N ALA A 249 -6.25 -5.72 -4.73
CA ALA A 249 -4.97 -5.47 -5.42
C ALA A 249 -5.15 -5.44 -6.95
N ARG A 250 -5.89 -6.39 -7.53
CA ARG A 250 -6.21 -6.39 -8.98
C ARG A 250 -6.98 -5.15 -9.43
N LYS A 251 -7.88 -4.62 -8.60
CA LYS A 251 -8.56 -3.36 -8.91
C LYS A 251 -7.58 -2.18 -8.87
N ALA A 252 -6.67 -2.14 -7.90
CA ALA A 252 -5.62 -1.14 -7.81
C ALA A 252 -4.69 -1.19 -9.03
N GLN A 253 -4.21 -2.37 -9.41
CA GLN A 253 -3.38 -2.59 -10.60
C GLN A 253 -4.04 -2.04 -11.87
N ARG A 254 -5.33 -2.30 -12.08
CA ARG A 254 -6.07 -1.78 -13.25
C ARG A 254 -6.16 -0.26 -13.26
N CYS A 255 -6.50 0.34 -12.13
CA CYS A 255 -6.60 1.81 -12.01
C CYS A 255 -5.24 2.48 -12.23
N SER A 256 -4.21 2.01 -11.51
CA SER A 256 -2.85 2.55 -11.62
C SER A 256 -2.25 2.31 -13.01
N GLY A 257 -2.48 1.11 -13.59
CA GLY A 257 -2.00 0.76 -14.93
C GLY A 257 -2.53 1.71 -16.01
N SER A 258 -3.80 2.10 -15.93
CA SER A 258 -4.37 3.10 -16.86
C SER A 258 -3.69 4.46 -16.68
N GLY A 259 -3.41 4.87 -15.45
CA GLY A 259 -2.68 6.10 -15.15
C GLY A 259 -1.26 6.08 -15.70
N PHE A 260 -0.50 5.03 -15.46
CA PHE A 260 0.88 4.89 -15.97
C PHE A 260 0.93 4.84 -17.50
N LEU A 261 -0.02 4.20 -18.17
CA LEU A 261 -0.12 4.24 -19.63
C LEU A 261 -0.36 5.68 -20.14
N ASN A 262 -1.17 6.46 -19.43
CA ASN A 262 -1.35 7.88 -19.74
C ASN A 262 -0.06 8.69 -19.53
N VAL A 263 0.71 8.41 -18.45
CA VAL A 263 2.04 9.04 -18.23
C VAL A 263 2.97 8.74 -19.39
N GLY A 264 3.12 7.46 -19.77
CA GLY A 264 3.97 7.06 -20.89
C GLY A 264 3.54 7.69 -22.21
N TYR A 265 2.22 7.76 -22.47
CA TYR A 265 1.67 8.41 -23.65
C TYR A 265 2.01 9.91 -23.73
N VAL A 266 1.76 10.66 -22.65
CA VAL A 266 2.04 12.11 -22.60
C VAL A 266 3.54 12.39 -22.67
N ALA A 267 4.36 11.59 -21.96
CA ALA A 267 5.81 11.68 -22.00
C ALA A 267 6.35 11.47 -23.41
N ARG A 268 5.82 10.48 -24.14
CA ARG A 268 6.22 10.23 -25.53
C ARG A 268 5.83 11.37 -26.46
N CYS A 269 4.63 11.93 -26.29
CA CYS A 269 4.22 13.12 -27.05
C CYS A 269 5.16 14.30 -26.81
N LEU A 270 5.66 14.46 -25.61
CA LEU A 270 6.58 15.54 -25.24
C LEU A 270 8.00 15.32 -25.81
N GLU A 271 8.56 14.10 -25.71
CA GLU A 271 9.88 13.75 -26.25
C GLU A 271 9.97 13.96 -27.75
N ASP A 272 8.99 13.43 -28.49
CA ASP A 272 8.96 13.54 -29.94
C ASP A 272 8.43 14.89 -30.41
N LYS A 273 8.01 15.77 -29.49
CA LYS A 273 7.39 17.07 -29.79
C LYS A 273 6.23 16.96 -30.79
N TYR A 274 5.46 15.87 -30.66
CA TYR A 274 4.39 15.53 -31.58
C TYR A 274 3.16 15.00 -30.83
N PRO A 275 1.95 15.55 -31.04
CA PRO A 275 0.73 15.08 -30.39
C PRO A 275 0.23 13.82 -31.05
N PHE A 276 0.75 12.66 -30.64
CA PHE A 276 0.30 11.35 -31.15
C PHE A 276 -1.18 11.13 -30.87
N ARG A 277 -1.84 10.40 -31.75
CA ARG A 277 -3.21 9.97 -31.52
C ARG A 277 -3.24 8.82 -30.51
N ARG A 278 -4.19 8.87 -29.58
CA ARG A 278 -4.33 7.87 -28.51
C ARG A 278 -4.59 6.45 -29.04
N ASP A 279 -5.23 6.33 -30.19
CA ASP A 279 -5.51 5.02 -30.83
C ASP A 279 -4.23 4.25 -31.19
N GLN A 280 -3.11 4.91 -31.41
CA GLN A 280 -1.80 4.28 -31.65
C GLN A 280 -1.27 3.51 -30.43
N PHE A 281 -1.77 3.82 -29.24
CA PHE A 281 -1.36 3.21 -27.96
C PHE A 281 -2.35 2.15 -27.45
N THR A 282 -3.41 1.83 -28.19
CA THR A 282 -4.45 0.88 -27.76
C THR A 282 -3.96 -0.54 -27.50
N LYS A 283 -2.86 -0.93 -28.13
CA LYS A 283 -2.22 -2.24 -27.91
C LYS A 283 -1.30 -2.28 -26.69
N SER A 284 -0.93 -1.11 -26.14
CA SER A 284 -0.10 -1.03 -24.94
C SER A 284 -0.92 -1.42 -23.72
N LYS A 285 -0.37 -2.31 -22.91
CA LYS A 285 -0.98 -2.77 -21.66
C LYS A 285 0.06 -2.66 -20.54
N ALA A 286 -0.40 -2.26 -19.34
CA ALA A 286 0.42 -2.36 -18.16
C ALA A 286 0.58 -3.84 -17.78
N ASN A 287 1.81 -4.29 -17.66
CA ASN A 287 2.14 -5.64 -17.22
C ASN A 287 2.41 -5.63 -15.72
N TRP A 288 1.83 -6.57 -15.00
CA TRP A 288 1.95 -6.68 -13.55
C TRP A 288 2.37 -8.09 -13.19
N TYR A 289 3.27 -8.22 -12.24
CA TYR A 289 3.54 -9.52 -11.65
C TYR A 289 2.27 -10.09 -11.00
N PRO A 290 2.14 -11.41 -10.93
CA PRO A 290 1.04 -12.05 -10.20
C PRO A 290 0.96 -11.53 -8.76
N VAL A 291 -0.26 -11.33 -8.25
CA VAL A 291 -0.46 -10.85 -6.85
C VAL A 291 0.09 -11.84 -5.82
N PHE A 292 0.05 -13.12 -6.15
CA PHE A 292 0.72 -14.18 -5.40
C PHE A 292 1.70 -14.89 -6.33
N GLU A 293 2.92 -15.06 -5.87
CA GLU A 293 3.90 -15.86 -6.60
C GLU A 293 3.40 -17.30 -6.72
N PRO A 294 3.41 -17.88 -7.92
CA PRO A 294 3.02 -19.27 -8.10
C PRO A 294 4.07 -20.18 -7.45
N ASP A 295 3.62 -21.12 -6.62
CA ASP A 295 4.47 -22.18 -6.10
C ASP A 295 4.79 -23.23 -7.19
N VAL A 296 5.75 -24.11 -6.90
CA VAL A 296 6.20 -25.15 -7.85
C VAL A 296 5.05 -26.02 -8.35
N THR A 297 4.11 -26.35 -7.48
CA THR A 297 2.92 -27.15 -7.83
C THR A 297 2.01 -26.40 -8.78
N THR A 298 1.78 -25.14 -8.52
CA THR A 298 0.99 -24.26 -9.40
C THR A 298 1.68 -24.08 -10.77
N LEU A 299 3.01 -23.91 -10.79
CA LEU A 299 3.79 -23.80 -12.04
C LEU A 299 3.70 -25.09 -12.88
N SER A 300 3.83 -26.27 -12.24
CA SER A 300 3.64 -27.55 -12.92
C SER A 300 2.23 -27.66 -13.52
N GLY A 301 1.20 -27.34 -12.73
CA GLY A 301 -0.19 -27.33 -13.19
C GLY A 301 -0.44 -26.37 -14.37
N ILE A 302 0.18 -25.18 -14.35
CA ILE A 302 0.11 -24.23 -15.48
C ILE A 302 0.77 -24.81 -16.72
N GLY A 303 1.94 -25.47 -16.59
CA GLY A 303 2.64 -26.14 -17.69
C GLY A 303 1.81 -27.22 -18.33
N ASP A 304 1.25 -28.12 -17.52
CA ASP A 304 0.38 -29.21 -17.99
C ASP A 304 -0.90 -28.70 -18.66
N ALA A 305 -1.52 -27.68 -18.08
CA ALA A 305 -2.70 -27.04 -18.65
C ALA A 305 -2.38 -26.36 -20.00
N ALA A 306 -1.25 -25.67 -20.09
CA ALA A 306 -0.81 -25.01 -21.33
C ALA A 306 -0.56 -26.02 -22.45
N ILE A 307 0.05 -27.17 -22.15
CA ILE A 307 0.27 -28.26 -23.12
C ILE A 307 -1.08 -28.80 -23.62
N LYS A 308 -1.98 -29.15 -22.72
CA LYS A 308 -3.30 -29.71 -23.07
C LYS A 308 -4.15 -28.74 -23.88
N ILE A 309 -4.13 -27.45 -23.53
CA ILE A 309 -4.87 -26.41 -24.26
C ILE A 309 -4.27 -26.21 -25.64
N ASN A 310 -2.94 -26.17 -25.78
CA ASN A 310 -2.27 -26.02 -27.08
C ASN A 310 -2.41 -27.27 -27.96
N GLN A 311 -2.61 -28.45 -27.39
CA GLN A 311 -2.99 -29.65 -28.12
C GLN A 311 -4.39 -29.53 -28.75
N ALA A 312 -5.34 -28.95 -28.00
CA ALA A 312 -6.70 -28.72 -28.47
C ALA A 312 -6.80 -27.53 -29.47
N ILE A 313 -6.07 -26.46 -29.17
CA ILE A 313 -6.06 -25.23 -29.97
C ILE A 313 -4.60 -24.78 -30.12
N PRO A 314 -3.92 -25.16 -31.23
CA PRO A 314 -2.52 -24.82 -31.44
C PRO A 314 -2.24 -23.31 -31.35
N GLY A 315 -1.25 -22.93 -30.54
CA GLY A 315 -0.83 -21.53 -30.38
C GLY A 315 -1.71 -20.66 -29.47
N TYR A 316 -2.69 -21.24 -28.76
CA TYR A 316 -3.55 -20.49 -27.83
C TYR A 316 -2.78 -19.92 -26.65
N PHE A 317 -1.92 -20.74 -26.03
CA PHE A 317 -0.96 -20.28 -25.02
C PHE A 317 0.37 -19.98 -25.68
N GLY A 318 0.64 -18.69 -25.86
CA GLY A 318 1.93 -18.21 -26.34
C GLY A 318 2.86 -17.79 -25.20
N LYS A 319 4.07 -17.37 -25.57
CA LYS A 319 5.14 -16.89 -24.70
C LYS A 319 4.66 -15.82 -23.70
N ASP A 320 3.92 -14.81 -24.20
CA ASP A 320 3.45 -13.68 -23.41
C ASP A 320 2.39 -14.10 -22.36
N ASN A 321 1.52 -15.05 -22.72
CA ASN A 321 0.51 -15.57 -21.81
C ASN A 321 1.14 -16.35 -20.66
N LEU A 322 2.15 -17.15 -20.95
CA LEU A 322 2.87 -17.92 -19.92
C LEU A 322 3.68 -17.00 -19.01
N SER A 323 4.38 -16.00 -19.56
CA SER A 323 5.09 -14.99 -18.77
C SER A 323 4.16 -14.25 -17.82
N ASN A 324 2.99 -13.82 -18.30
CA ASN A 324 1.99 -13.15 -17.46
C ASN A 324 1.38 -14.02 -16.35
N LEU A 325 1.26 -15.33 -16.59
CA LEU A 325 0.72 -16.28 -15.62
C LEU A 325 1.76 -16.71 -14.56
N THR A 326 3.00 -16.89 -14.99
CA THR A 326 4.08 -17.37 -14.14
C THR A 326 4.84 -16.25 -13.44
N GLY A 327 4.82 -15.03 -14.02
CA GLY A 327 5.63 -13.91 -13.55
C GLY A 327 7.10 -13.98 -14.01
N PHE A 328 7.49 -15.01 -14.76
CA PHE A 328 8.84 -15.13 -15.31
C PHE A 328 8.92 -14.55 -16.71
N ASP A 329 9.94 -13.75 -16.96
CA ASP A 329 10.24 -13.29 -18.31
C ASP A 329 10.69 -14.48 -19.17
N ALA A 330 10.20 -14.52 -20.39
CA ALA A 330 10.64 -15.52 -21.31
C ALA A 330 12.12 -15.33 -21.67
N SER A 331 12.91 -16.41 -21.63
CA SER A 331 14.32 -16.38 -21.98
C SER A 331 14.56 -15.69 -23.32
N LYS A 332 15.54 -14.78 -23.38
CA LYS A 332 15.97 -14.13 -24.61
C LYS A 332 16.67 -15.11 -25.56
N ASN A 333 17.27 -16.18 -25.01
CA ASN A 333 17.87 -17.25 -25.76
C ASN A 333 16.91 -18.45 -25.74
N PRO A 334 16.25 -18.80 -26.86
CA PRO A 334 15.47 -20.02 -26.92
C PRO A 334 16.39 -21.21 -26.61
N PRO A 335 15.91 -22.24 -25.88
CA PRO A 335 16.68 -23.44 -25.67
C PRO A 335 17.10 -23.99 -27.05
N ILE A 336 18.35 -24.43 -27.15
CA ILE A 336 18.83 -25.14 -28.33
C ILE A 336 17.97 -26.39 -28.41
N VAL A 337 17.05 -26.43 -29.37
CA VAL A 337 16.34 -27.67 -29.72
C VAL A 337 17.41 -28.58 -30.33
N VAL A 338 17.91 -29.51 -29.54
CA VAL A 338 18.69 -30.62 -30.08
C VAL A 338 17.64 -31.44 -30.86
N GLU A 339 17.61 -31.30 -32.19
CA GLU A 339 16.93 -32.23 -33.01
C GLU A 339 17.59 -33.60 -32.72
N GLU A 340 16.82 -34.53 -32.13
CA GLU A 340 17.24 -35.95 -32.07
C GLU A 340 17.46 -36.39 -33.52
N GLY A 341 18.73 -36.55 -33.86
CA GLY A 341 19.14 -36.97 -35.17
C GLY A 341 18.43 -38.26 -35.54
N GLY A 342 17.62 -38.18 -36.56
CA GLY A 342 17.07 -39.39 -37.19
C GLY A 342 18.22 -40.34 -37.55
N GLU A 343 18.18 -41.51 -36.99
CA GLU A 343 18.97 -42.67 -37.47
C GLU A 343 18.57 -42.96 -38.93
N ASP A 344 19.29 -42.38 -39.86
CA ASP A 344 19.32 -42.93 -41.22
C ASP A 344 20.66 -43.69 -41.40
N GLY A 345 20.58 -44.96 -41.05
CA GLY A 345 21.59 -45.92 -41.41
C GLY A 345 21.62 -46.09 -42.92
N ARG A 346 22.71 -45.65 -43.54
CA ARG A 346 23.20 -46.24 -44.80
C ARG A 346 24.71 -46.35 -44.77
N TYR A 347 25.16 -47.51 -44.32
CA TYR A 347 26.42 -48.03 -44.77
C TYR A 347 26.30 -48.38 -46.27
N SER A 348 27.15 -47.83 -47.10
CA SER A 348 27.49 -48.42 -48.39
C SER A 348 28.97 -48.22 -48.68
N SER A 349 29.64 -49.35 -48.61
CA SER A 349 30.87 -49.81 -49.30
C SER A 349 31.85 -48.77 -49.78
#